data_5208305045118b6a8bd243a3e7cb237e
#
_entry.id   5208305045118b6a8bd243a3e7cb237e
#
_cell.length_a   1.000
_cell.length_b   1.000
_cell.length_c   1.000
_cell.angle_alpha   90.00
_cell.angle_beta   90.00
_cell.angle_gamma   90.00
#
_symmetry.space_group_name_H-M   'P 1'
#
loop_
_entity.id
_entity.type
_entity.pdbx_description
1 polymer ?
#
loop_
_entity_poly.entity_id
_entity_poly.type
_entity_poly.pdbx_seq_one_letter_code
_entity_poly.pdbx_strand_id
1 'polypeptide(L)'
;GKLRRVRVLLPKNYETDTDRRYPVVYFHDGQNVFYSKEAYVGHSWKVIPAIKRNPDISRMIVVAIDNDGLQRMNEYSAWKYKESNIPGMQFGGKGIEYGEFVMEVVKPFIDQEYRTLADREHTAMIGSSLGGNITQFLGLDYQDQIGCLGVFSSANWLHQEAFDRYIERKKLYADQRIYIYVGTEEADDTDKTLMAGNIKQAYIDSSLRYYHDVIQQGVALENIAIRIQ
;
A
#
# COMPACT_ATOMS: atom_id res chain seq x y z
N GLY A 1 17.20 -14.86 -9.27
CA GLY A 1 16.26 -13.99 -8.57
C GLY A 1 16.04 -14.47 -7.15
N LYS A 2 15.81 -13.58 -6.22
CA LYS A 2 15.47 -13.96 -4.85
C LYS A 2 14.02 -14.47 -4.78
N LEU A 3 13.78 -15.52 -4.00
CA LEU A 3 12.43 -15.99 -3.71
C LEU A 3 11.71 -14.97 -2.83
N ARG A 4 10.47 -14.65 -3.18
CA ARG A 4 9.59 -13.81 -2.39
C ARG A 4 8.37 -14.60 -1.93
N ARG A 5 8.09 -14.56 -0.63
CA ARG A 5 6.89 -15.19 -0.10
C ARG A 5 5.66 -14.35 -0.39
N VAL A 6 4.66 -14.97 -0.96
CA VAL A 6 3.32 -14.40 -1.14
C VAL A 6 2.34 -15.28 -0.36
N ARG A 7 1.56 -14.66 0.50
CA ARG A 7 0.58 -15.32 1.38
C ARG A 7 -0.80 -15.08 0.84
N VAL A 8 -1.62 -16.13 0.77
CA VAL A 8 -2.99 -16.04 0.26
C VAL A 8 -3.95 -16.53 1.32
N LEU A 9 -4.90 -15.68 1.70
CA LEU A 9 -6.04 -16.05 2.54
C LEU A 9 -7.28 -16.17 1.66
N LEU A 10 -7.84 -17.37 1.64
CA LEU A 10 -9.07 -17.63 0.90
C LEU A 10 -10.31 -17.32 1.75
N PRO A 11 -11.40 -16.85 1.13
CA PRO A 11 -12.63 -16.55 1.86
C PRO A 11 -13.33 -17.83 2.33
N LYS A 12 -14.21 -17.67 3.33
CA LYS A 12 -15.07 -18.75 3.80
C LYS A 12 -15.86 -19.36 2.65
N ASN A 13 -15.95 -20.70 2.64
CA ASN A 13 -16.64 -21.47 1.61
C ASN A 13 -16.01 -21.44 0.21
N TYR A 14 -14.75 -21.02 0.08
CA TYR A 14 -14.05 -21.02 -1.21
C TYR A 14 -14.05 -22.41 -1.86
N GLU A 15 -13.78 -23.47 -1.10
CA GLU A 15 -13.71 -24.84 -1.62
C GLU A 15 -15.08 -25.45 -1.97
N THR A 16 -16.15 -24.94 -1.39
CA THR A 16 -17.52 -25.47 -1.61
C THR A 16 -18.35 -24.67 -2.61
N ASP A 17 -18.11 -23.35 -2.69
CA ASP A 17 -18.78 -22.45 -3.62
C ASP A 17 -17.90 -22.22 -4.86
N THR A 18 -17.78 -23.28 -5.69
CA THR A 18 -16.79 -23.36 -6.76
C THR A 18 -17.05 -22.47 -7.96
N ASP A 19 -18.28 -21.98 -8.12
CA ASP A 19 -18.65 -21.10 -9.25
C ASP A 19 -18.42 -19.61 -8.94
N ARG A 20 -18.19 -19.26 -7.68
CA ARG A 20 -18.05 -17.88 -7.26
C ARG A 20 -16.64 -17.36 -7.50
N ARG A 21 -16.55 -16.11 -7.97
CA ARG A 21 -15.32 -15.33 -8.08
C ARG A 21 -15.33 -14.21 -7.04
N TYR A 22 -14.14 -13.77 -6.65
CA TYR A 22 -13.97 -12.89 -5.50
C TYR A 22 -13.11 -11.67 -5.83
N PRO A 23 -13.43 -10.50 -5.24
CA PRO A 23 -12.51 -9.38 -5.25
C PRO A 23 -11.21 -9.76 -4.52
N VAL A 24 -10.13 -9.06 -4.84
CA VAL A 24 -8.79 -9.32 -4.29
C VAL A 24 -8.24 -8.06 -3.64
N VAL A 25 -7.68 -8.22 -2.45
CA VAL A 25 -6.97 -7.17 -1.72
C VAL A 25 -5.50 -7.56 -1.61
N TYR A 26 -4.62 -6.72 -2.16
CA TYR A 26 -3.17 -6.87 -2.09
C TYR A 26 -2.61 -6.02 -0.94
N PHE A 27 -1.85 -6.64 -0.04
CA PHE A 27 -1.13 -5.97 1.04
C PHE A 27 0.37 -6.01 0.80
N HIS A 28 1.03 -4.89 1.02
CA HIS A 28 2.48 -4.84 1.19
C HIS A 28 2.84 -5.26 2.62
N ASP A 29 4.13 -5.54 2.87
CA ASP A 29 4.59 -6.01 4.18
C ASP A 29 3.86 -7.27 4.66
N GLY A 30 3.79 -8.29 3.82
CA GLY A 30 2.97 -9.48 4.04
C GLY A 30 3.19 -10.18 5.39
N GLN A 31 4.43 -10.16 5.92
CA GLN A 31 4.75 -10.71 7.22
C GLN A 31 4.02 -9.99 8.38
N ASN A 32 3.53 -8.78 8.16
CA ASN A 32 2.81 -8.00 9.18
C ASN A 32 1.28 -8.17 9.13
N VAL A 33 0.75 -8.91 8.16
CA VAL A 33 -0.70 -8.89 7.85
C VAL A 33 -1.50 -9.83 8.75
N PHE A 34 -1.06 -11.07 8.94
CA PHE A 34 -1.89 -12.12 9.54
C PHE A 34 -1.51 -12.48 10.97
N TYR A 35 -0.22 -12.70 11.27
CA TYR A 35 0.22 -13.28 12.52
C TYR A 35 1.25 -12.41 13.24
N SER A 36 0.94 -12.05 14.49
CA SER A 36 1.81 -11.17 15.30
C SER A 36 3.22 -11.75 15.55
N LYS A 37 3.36 -13.06 15.62
CA LYS A 37 4.67 -13.72 15.79
C LYS A 37 5.62 -13.54 14.60
N GLU A 38 5.09 -13.19 13.43
CA GLU A 38 5.84 -12.97 12.19
C GLU A 38 6.02 -11.49 11.88
N ALA A 39 5.26 -10.62 12.56
CA ALA A 39 5.27 -9.19 12.33
C ALA A 39 6.53 -8.53 12.91
N TYR A 40 7.06 -7.56 12.18
CA TYR A 40 8.28 -6.83 12.53
C TYR A 40 8.26 -6.22 13.94
N VAL A 41 7.12 -5.64 14.34
CA VAL A 41 6.94 -5.02 15.66
C VAL A 41 6.22 -5.93 16.67
N GLY A 42 6.07 -7.22 16.38
CA GLY A 42 5.37 -8.17 17.25
C GLY A 42 3.84 -8.03 17.25
N HIS A 43 3.29 -7.16 16.43
CA HIS A 43 1.85 -6.95 16.27
C HIS A 43 1.47 -6.94 14.80
N SER A 44 0.58 -7.85 14.40
CA SER A 44 0.05 -7.88 13.03
C SER A 44 -1.12 -6.90 12.86
N TRP A 45 -1.51 -6.65 11.62
CA TRP A 45 -2.73 -5.92 11.26
C TRP A 45 -4.02 -6.63 11.67
N LYS A 46 -3.92 -7.89 12.11
CA LYS A 46 -5.06 -8.71 12.56
C LYS A 46 -6.17 -8.79 11.51
N VAL A 47 -5.81 -8.93 10.26
CA VAL A 47 -6.77 -8.96 9.13
C VAL A 47 -7.77 -10.10 9.29
N ILE A 48 -7.35 -11.29 9.73
CA ILE A 48 -8.25 -12.43 9.94
C ILE A 48 -9.32 -12.11 11.00
N PRO A 49 -8.98 -11.65 12.22
CA PRO A 49 -9.99 -11.23 13.19
C PRO A 49 -10.87 -10.09 12.71
N ALA A 50 -10.29 -9.12 11.97
CA ALA A 50 -11.05 -7.99 11.43
C ALA A 50 -12.14 -8.45 10.46
N ILE A 51 -11.83 -9.35 9.54
CA ILE A 51 -12.83 -9.94 8.63
C ILE A 51 -13.89 -10.72 9.39
N LYS A 52 -13.49 -11.53 10.38
CA LYS A 52 -14.44 -12.34 11.17
C LYS A 52 -15.41 -11.51 12.00
N ARG A 53 -14.99 -10.36 12.50
CA ARG A 53 -15.83 -9.45 13.32
C ARG A 53 -16.76 -8.56 12.49
N ASN A 54 -16.53 -8.48 11.19
CA ASN A 54 -17.31 -7.62 10.30
C ASN A 54 -17.96 -8.47 9.19
N PRO A 55 -19.08 -9.16 9.49
CA PRO A 55 -19.71 -10.08 8.56
C PRO A 55 -20.25 -9.40 7.30
N ASP A 56 -20.44 -8.08 7.33
CA ASP A 56 -20.90 -7.28 6.19
C ASP A 56 -19.78 -6.99 5.16
N ILE A 57 -18.52 -7.26 5.52
CA ILE A 57 -17.42 -7.17 4.56
C ILE A 57 -17.63 -8.26 3.49
N SER A 58 -17.60 -7.86 2.23
CA SER A 58 -17.67 -8.79 1.11
C SER A 58 -16.59 -9.86 1.21
N ARG A 59 -16.92 -11.09 0.87
CA ARG A 59 -15.94 -12.16 0.78
C ARG A 59 -14.89 -11.80 -0.25
N MET A 60 -13.61 -11.94 0.11
CA MET A 60 -12.49 -11.55 -0.72
C MET A 60 -11.31 -12.51 -0.55
N ILE A 61 -10.46 -12.54 -1.54
CA ILE A 61 -9.13 -13.15 -1.45
C ILE A 61 -8.17 -12.07 -0.94
N VAL A 62 -7.39 -12.39 0.09
CA VAL A 62 -6.36 -11.48 0.62
C VAL A 62 -4.99 -12.01 0.22
N VAL A 63 -4.24 -11.20 -0.51
CA VAL A 63 -2.88 -11.50 -0.97
C VAL A 63 -1.91 -10.59 -0.23
N ALA A 64 -1.01 -11.16 0.55
CA ALA A 64 -0.03 -10.42 1.32
C ALA A 64 1.38 -10.75 0.83
N ILE A 65 2.08 -9.74 0.30
CA ILE A 65 3.41 -9.85 -0.30
C ILE A 65 4.44 -9.47 0.74
N ASP A 66 5.29 -10.42 1.16
CA ASP A 66 6.35 -10.15 2.12
C ASP A 66 7.35 -9.13 1.54
N ASN A 67 7.83 -8.21 2.37
CA ASN A 67 8.93 -7.35 1.97
C ASN A 67 10.28 -8.11 2.04
N ASP A 68 11.27 -7.61 1.30
CA ASP A 68 12.65 -8.14 1.33
C ASP A 68 13.49 -7.37 2.37
N GLY A 69 13.06 -7.38 3.63
CA GLY A 69 13.84 -6.86 4.76
C GLY A 69 14.74 -5.67 4.43
N LEU A 70 15.99 -5.93 4.14
CA LEU A 70 17.00 -4.91 3.82
C LEU A 70 16.69 -4.09 2.55
N GLN A 71 15.94 -4.65 1.60
CA GLN A 71 15.58 -3.95 0.35
C GLN A 71 14.26 -3.21 0.45
N ARG A 72 13.52 -3.34 1.55
CA ARG A 72 12.21 -2.69 1.71
C ARG A 72 12.24 -1.19 1.41
N MET A 73 13.21 -0.47 1.94
CA MET A 73 13.35 0.97 1.72
C MET A 73 13.63 1.30 0.25
N ASN A 74 14.33 0.44 -0.47
CA ASN A 74 14.62 0.62 -1.88
C ASN A 74 13.41 0.31 -2.77
N GLU A 75 12.73 -0.80 -2.49
CA GLU A 75 11.60 -1.29 -3.29
C GLU A 75 10.31 -0.50 -3.08
N TYR A 76 10.13 0.11 -1.91
CA TYR A 76 8.90 0.85 -1.58
C TYR A 76 8.94 2.33 -1.94
N SER A 77 9.93 2.74 -2.74
CA SER A 77 9.99 4.08 -3.33
C SER A 77 10.48 4.03 -4.77
N ALA A 78 9.75 4.69 -5.66
CA ALA A 78 10.17 4.89 -7.06
C ALA A 78 11.35 5.87 -7.18
N TRP A 79 11.58 6.69 -6.16
CA TRP A 79 12.62 7.72 -6.14
C TRP A 79 13.62 7.45 -5.02
N LYS A 80 14.83 7.92 -5.25
CA LYS A 80 15.83 7.96 -4.18
C LYS A 80 15.42 8.99 -3.15
N TYR A 81 15.62 8.65 -1.86
CA TYR A 81 15.39 9.61 -0.79
C TYR A 81 16.43 10.72 -0.83
N LYS A 82 16.09 11.90 -0.28
CA LYS A 82 17.09 12.91 0.04
C LYS A 82 18.16 12.28 0.94
N GLU A 83 19.39 12.77 0.86
CA GLU A 83 20.52 12.21 1.59
C GLU A 83 20.14 11.83 3.02
N SER A 84 20.36 10.58 3.36
CA SER A 84 20.20 10.12 4.73
C SER A 84 21.28 10.79 5.58
N ASN A 85 21.01 11.01 6.86
CA ASN A 85 22.03 11.44 7.83
C ASN A 85 23.17 10.41 8.00
N ILE A 86 23.13 9.31 7.25
CA ILE A 86 24.15 8.27 7.21
C ILE A 86 25.02 8.49 5.96
N PRO A 87 26.25 8.99 6.11
CA PRO A 87 27.11 9.26 4.96
C PRO A 87 27.32 8.03 4.07
N GLY A 88 27.13 8.20 2.77
CA GLY A 88 27.36 7.13 1.77
C GLY A 88 26.22 6.13 1.62
N MET A 89 25.13 6.25 2.36
CA MET A 89 23.92 5.43 2.18
C MET A 89 22.84 6.21 1.44
N GLN A 90 22.42 5.66 0.30
CA GLN A 90 21.28 6.18 -0.46
C GLN A 90 20.24 5.07 -0.63
N PHE A 91 19.04 5.34 -0.17
CA PHE A 91 17.90 4.43 -0.24
C PHE A 91 16.88 4.86 -1.30
N GLY A 92 16.00 3.95 -1.68
CA GLY A 92 14.93 4.20 -2.65
C GLY A 92 15.34 3.90 -4.09
N GLY A 93 14.42 4.13 -5.01
CA GLY A 93 14.65 4.08 -6.45
C GLY A 93 14.41 2.74 -7.14
N LYS A 94 13.88 1.71 -6.43
CA LYS A 94 13.52 0.41 -7.01
C LYS A 94 12.01 0.15 -7.03
N GLY A 95 11.20 1.19 -6.80
CA GLY A 95 9.76 1.04 -6.74
C GLY A 95 9.11 0.68 -8.09
N ILE A 96 9.72 1.06 -9.21
CA ILE A 96 9.24 0.68 -10.54
C ILE A 96 9.38 -0.83 -10.72
N GLU A 97 10.57 -1.39 -10.47
CA GLU A 97 10.82 -2.84 -10.60
C GLU A 97 9.97 -3.65 -9.62
N TYR A 98 9.76 -3.15 -8.40
CA TYR A 98 8.85 -3.79 -7.45
C TYR A 98 7.40 -3.75 -7.96
N GLY A 99 6.97 -2.65 -8.53
CA GLY A 99 5.64 -2.51 -9.15
C GLY A 99 5.42 -3.49 -10.30
N GLU A 100 6.40 -3.63 -11.19
CA GLU A 100 6.39 -4.64 -12.26
C GLU A 100 6.28 -6.05 -11.68
N PHE A 101 7.04 -6.36 -10.64
CA PHE A 101 6.92 -7.65 -9.95
C PHE A 101 5.52 -7.90 -9.41
N VAL A 102 4.90 -6.92 -8.74
CA VAL A 102 3.56 -7.05 -8.18
C VAL A 102 2.50 -7.18 -9.28
N MET A 103 2.55 -6.31 -10.28
CA MET A 103 1.46 -6.18 -11.27
C MET A 103 1.63 -7.07 -12.50
N GLU A 104 2.85 -7.49 -12.85
CA GLU A 104 3.13 -8.30 -14.04
C GLU A 104 3.50 -9.75 -13.72
N VAL A 105 3.79 -10.05 -12.45
CA VAL A 105 4.11 -11.42 -12.01
C VAL A 105 3.11 -11.91 -10.96
N VAL A 106 2.98 -11.21 -9.82
CA VAL A 106 2.13 -11.68 -8.72
C VAL A 106 0.65 -11.63 -9.10
N LYS A 107 0.14 -10.49 -9.57
CA LYS A 107 -1.29 -10.36 -9.91
C LYS A 107 -1.71 -11.34 -11.00
N PRO A 108 -1.03 -11.50 -12.14
CA PRO A 108 -1.40 -12.51 -13.14
C PRO A 108 -1.38 -13.94 -12.58
N PHE A 109 -0.39 -14.28 -11.75
CA PHE A 109 -0.35 -15.59 -11.08
C PHE A 109 -1.59 -15.81 -10.20
N ILE A 110 -1.95 -14.84 -9.37
CA ILE A 110 -3.14 -14.91 -8.50
C ILE A 110 -4.42 -15.05 -9.34
N ASP A 111 -4.56 -14.29 -10.41
CA ASP A 111 -5.75 -14.34 -11.27
C ASP A 111 -5.86 -15.67 -12.04
N GLN A 112 -4.73 -16.32 -12.32
CA GLN A 112 -4.69 -17.64 -12.95
C GLN A 112 -5.03 -18.77 -11.97
N GLU A 113 -4.45 -18.73 -10.76
CA GLU A 113 -4.51 -19.83 -9.80
C GLU A 113 -5.78 -19.81 -8.94
N TYR A 114 -6.42 -18.64 -8.80
CA TYR A 114 -7.57 -18.47 -7.92
C TYR A 114 -8.77 -17.86 -8.68
N ARG A 115 -9.96 -18.09 -8.17
CA ARG A 115 -11.19 -17.53 -8.74
C ARG A 115 -11.36 -16.07 -8.33
N THR A 116 -10.69 -15.20 -9.05
CA THR A 116 -10.70 -13.76 -8.84
C THR A 116 -11.67 -13.04 -9.77
N LEU A 117 -12.14 -11.88 -9.32
CA LEU A 117 -12.65 -10.82 -10.18
C LEU A 117 -11.45 -9.91 -10.47
N ALA A 118 -10.86 -10.04 -11.67
CA ALA A 118 -9.55 -9.49 -11.99
C ALA A 118 -9.56 -8.00 -12.38
N ASP A 119 -10.75 -7.42 -12.59
CA ASP A 119 -10.91 -6.04 -13.02
C ASP A 119 -10.57 -5.03 -11.92
N ARG A 120 -10.42 -3.75 -12.31
CA ARG A 120 -10.02 -2.69 -11.39
C ARG A 120 -11.02 -2.44 -10.25
N GLU A 121 -12.33 -2.60 -10.52
CA GLU A 121 -13.36 -2.35 -9.49
C GLU A 121 -13.27 -3.34 -8.33
N HIS A 122 -12.75 -4.53 -8.60
CA HIS A 122 -12.62 -5.62 -7.64
C HIS A 122 -11.17 -5.85 -7.17
N THR A 123 -10.27 -4.91 -7.45
CA THR A 123 -8.86 -4.97 -7.03
C THR A 123 -8.54 -3.82 -6.10
N ALA A 124 -8.11 -4.13 -4.89
CA ALA A 124 -7.66 -3.18 -3.90
C ALA A 124 -6.19 -3.41 -3.52
N MET A 125 -5.51 -2.35 -3.12
CA MET A 125 -4.14 -2.39 -2.61
C MET A 125 -4.01 -1.57 -1.34
N ILE A 126 -3.32 -2.11 -0.35
CA ILE A 126 -3.20 -1.51 0.99
C ILE A 126 -1.76 -1.56 1.46
N GLY A 127 -1.29 -0.47 2.05
CA GLY A 127 0.01 -0.41 2.70
C GLY A 127 0.11 0.65 3.77
N SER A 128 1.09 0.50 4.65
CA SER A 128 1.38 1.42 5.75
C SER A 128 2.80 1.92 5.69
N SER A 129 3.01 3.16 6.12
CA SER A 129 4.34 3.79 6.12
C SER A 129 4.93 3.81 4.70
N LEU A 130 6.12 3.25 4.48
CA LEU A 130 6.69 3.04 3.14
C LEU A 130 5.77 2.17 2.25
N GLY A 131 5.05 1.21 2.85
CA GLY A 131 4.02 0.44 2.14
C GLY A 131 2.88 1.32 1.62
N GLY A 132 2.54 2.38 2.34
CA GLY A 132 1.63 3.43 1.89
C GLY A 132 2.19 4.22 0.70
N ASN A 133 3.48 4.54 0.73
CA ASN A 133 4.14 5.23 -0.39
C ASN A 133 4.07 4.43 -1.68
N ILE A 134 4.43 3.14 -1.63
CA ILE A 134 4.38 2.30 -2.82
C ILE A 134 2.94 2.04 -3.28
N THR A 135 1.97 1.96 -2.35
CA THR A 135 0.55 1.87 -2.69
C THR A 135 0.08 3.10 -3.49
N GLN A 136 0.44 4.29 -3.06
CA GLN A 136 0.15 5.53 -3.79
C GLN A 136 0.77 5.54 -5.19
N PHE A 137 2.05 5.18 -5.30
CA PHE A 137 2.75 5.13 -6.57
C PHE A 137 2.13 4.13 -7.55
N LEU A 138 1.85 2.91 -7.10
CA LEU A 138 1.21 1.90 -7.94
C LEU A 138 -0.24 2.28 -8.30
N GLY A 139 -0.94 2.93 -7.39
CA GLY A 139 -2.27 3.48 -7.66
C GLY A 139 -2.29 4.56 -8.74
N LEU A 140 -1.19 5.30 -8.92
CA LEU A 140 -1.03 6.26 -10.02
C LEU A 140 -0.69 5.55 -11.35
N ASP A 141 0.22 4.59 -11.32
CA ASP A 141 0.73 3.93 -12.54
C ASP A 141 -0.18 2.82 -13.06
N TYR A 142 -0.90 2.14 -12.16
CA TYR A 142 -1.75 1.00 -12.48
C TYR A 142 -3.23 1.27 -12.12
N GLN A 143 -3.68 2.52 -12.24
CA GLN A 143 -5.07 2.87 -11.93
C GLN A 143 -6.11 2.18 -12.85
N ASP A 144 -5.69 1.68 -14.00
CA ASP A 144 -6.49 0.84 -14.89
C ASP A 144 -6.69 -0.60 -14.37
N GLN A 145 -5.92 -1.01 -13.38
CA GLN A 145 -5.96 -2.34 -12.76
C GLN A 145 -6.29 -2.33 -11.27
N ILE A 146 -6.10 -1.20 -10.59
CA ILE A 146 -6.32 -1.04 -9.15
C ILE A 146 -7.34 0.06 -8.93
N GLY A 147 -8.55 -0.28 -8.52
CA GLY A 147 -9.64 0.68 -8.34
C GLY A 147 -9.85 1.16 -6.91
N CYS A 148 -9.16 0.56 -5.93
CA CYS A 148 -9.28 0.92 -4.52
C CYS A 148 -7.94 0.91 -3.81
N LEU A 149 -7.64 1.98 -3.08
CA LEU A 149 -6.40 2.14 -2.32
C LEU A 149 -6.70 2.37 -0.83
N GLY A 150 -5.95 1.68 0.03
CA GLY A 150 -5.86 1.96 1.45
C GLY A 150 -4.46 2.45 1.80
N VAL A 151 -4.32 3.71 2.16
CA VAL A 151 -3.04 4.38 2.43
C VAL A 151 -2.99 4.78 3.90
N PHE A 152 -2.15 4.08 4.65
CA PHE A 152 -2.06 4.24 6.10
C PHE A 152 -0.72 4.87 6.47
N SER A 153 -0.76 6.03 7.13
CA SER A 153 0.41 6.75 7.65
C SER A 153 1.59 6.74 6.67
N SER A 154 1.35 7.20 5.45
CA SER A 154 2.39 7.19 4.41
C SER A 154 3.52 8.17 4.73
N ALA A 155 4.75 7.78 4.41
CA ALA A 155 5.97 8.53 4.67
C ALA A 155 6.46 9.33 3.44
N ASN A 156 5.56 10.01 2.73
CA ASN A 156 5.90 10.76 1.52
C ASN A 156 6.89 11.92 1.77
N TRP A 157 6.99 12.40 3.01
CA TRP A 157 7.97 13.39 3.41
C TRP A 157 9.42 12.98 3.07
N LEU A 158 9.70 11.68 2.93
CA LEU A 158 11.03 11.17 2.52
C LEU A 158 11.40 11.55 1.08
N HIS A 159 10.42 11.74 0.19
CA HIS A 159 10.64 12.08 -1.22
C HIS A 159 9.57 13.05 -1.77
N GLN A 160 9.08 13.94 -0.93
CA GLN A 160 7.90 14.77 -1.20
C GLN A 160 7.96 15.51 -2.55
N GLU A 161 9.07 16.17 -2.86
CA GLU A 161 9.20 16.92 -4.12
C GLU A 161 9.11 16.03 -5.37
N ALA A 162 9.69 14.83 -5.31
CA ALA A 162 9.65 13.90 -6.43
C ALA A 162 8.23 13.36 -6.64
N PHE A 163 7.55 13.03 -5.54
CA PHE A 163 6.17 12.58 -5.57
C PHE A 163 5.23 13.67 -6.11
N ASP A 164 5.37 14.92 -5.64
CA ASP A 164 4.56 16.04 -6.08
C ASP A 164 4.68 16.26 -7.59
N ARG A 165 5.91 16.35 -8.11
CA ARG A 165 6.15 16.49 -9.55
C ARG A 165 5.58 15.34 -10.37
N TYR A 166 5.49 14.16 -9.78
CA TYR A 166 4.97 12.98 -10.45
C TYR A 166 3.44 13.00 -10.51
N ILE A 167 2.77 13.24 -9.39
CA ILE A 167 1.30 13.25 -9.32
C ILE A 167 0.69 14.40 -10.12
N GLU A 168 1.35 15.57 -10.16
CA GLU A 168 0.91 16.74 -10.94
C GLU A 168 0.75 16.45 -12.44
N ARG A 169 1.44 15.44 -12.96
CA ARG A 169 1.40 15.04 -14.36
C ARG A 169 0.35 13.96 -14.65
N LYS A 170 -0.32 13.46 -13.62
CA LYS A 170 -1.30 12.38 -13.75
C LYS A 170 -2.71 12.95 -13.92
N LYS A 171 -3.51 12.27 -14.70
CA LYS A 171 -4.95 12.43 -14.71
C LYS A 171 -5.55 11.18 -14.09
N LEU A 172 -6.30 11.35 -13.01
CA LEU A 172 -6.87 10.24 -12.27
C LEU A 172 -8.32 9.99 -12.69
N TYR A 173 -8.74 8.75 -12.62
CA TYR A 173 -10.15 8.39 -12.82
C TYR A 173 -11.00 8.93 -11.66
N ALA A 174 -12.13 9.53 -11.98
CA ALA A 174 -13.05 10.10 -10.99
C ALA A 174 -13.58 9.03 -10.01
N ASP A 175 -13.72 7.79 -10.47
CA ASP A 175 -14.22 6.65 -9.71
C ASP A 175 -13.14 5.87 -8.94
N GLN A 176 -11.90 6.37 -8.89
CA GLN A 176 -10.87 5.82 -8.03
C GLN A 176 -11.28 5.98 -6.57
N ARG A 177 -11.30 4.88 -5.82
CA ARG A 177 -11.66 4.90 -4.39
C ARG A 177 -10.39 4.90 -3.56
N ILE A 178 -10.27 5.86 -2.65
CA ILE A 178 -9.07 6.03 -1.80
C ILE A 178 -9.50 6.26 -0.36
N TYR A 179 -8.99 5.44 0.54
CA TYR A 179 -9.06 5.65 1.97
C TYR A 179 -7.68 5.99 2.52
N ILE A 180 -7.58 7.15 3.16
CA ILE A 180 -6.35 7.65 3.77
C ILE A 180 -6.54 7.65 5.29
N TYR A 181 -5.59 7.07 6.00
CA TYR A 181 -5.52 7.14 7.45
C TYR A 181 -4.14 7.64 7.88
N VAL A 182 -4.10 8.51 8.88
CA VAL A 182 -2.84 8.91 9.52
C VAL A 182 -3.04 9.01 11.03
N GLY A 183 -2.12 8.37 11.77
CA GLY A 183 -2.06 8.50 13.22
C GLY A 183 -1.41 9.83 13.64
N THR A 184 -1.83 10.39 14.77
CA THR A 184 -1.24 11.62 15.33
C THR A 184 0.02 11.36 16.13
N GLU A 185 0.28 10.09 16.46
CA GLU A 185 1.45 9.64 17.23
C GLU A 185 2.43 8.81 16.41
N GLU A 186 2.37 8.95 15.07
CA GLU A 186 3.29 8.27 14.16
C GLU A 186 4.68 8.87 14.28
N ALA A 187 5.62 8.17 14.84
CA ALA A 187 7.06 8.30 14.74
C ALA A 187 7.75 7.37 15.73
N ASP A 188 8.79 6.72 15.29
CA ASP A 188 9.68 5.97 16.17
C ASP A 188 11.11 6.56 16.16
N ASP A 189 12.03 5.93 16.88
CA ASP A 189 13.41 6.40 16.93
C ASP A 189 14.16 6.25 15.60
N THR A 190 13.70 5.34 14.73
CA THR A 190 14.25 5.16 13.38
C THR A 190 13.92 6.36 12.50
N ASP A 191 12.69 6.84 12.57
CA ASP A 191 12.25 8.02 11.82
C ASP A 191 13.08 9.27 12.19
N LYS A 192 13.41 9.44 13.46
CA LYS A 192 14.23 10.56 13.96
C LYS A 192 15.64 10.59 13.38
N THR A 193 16.16 9.45 12.95
CA THR A 193 17.48 9.37 12.29
C THR A 193 17.43 9.80 10.83
N LEU A 194 16.24 9.75 10.21
CA LEU A 194 16.05 10.03 8.78
C LEU A 194 15.69 11.49 8.50
N MET A 195 15.12 12.19 9.47
CA MET A 195 14.64 13.57 9.30
C MET A 195 14.80 14.38 10.58
N ALA A 196 15.24 15.63 10.45
CA ALA A 196 15.20 16.63 11.51
C ALA A 196 13.82 17.31 11.54
N GLY A 197 13.29 17.58 12.73
CA GLY A 197 12.04 18.32 12.92
C GLY A 197 10.90 17.50 13.50
N ASN A 198 9.68 17.98 13.34
CA ASN A 198 8.48 17.32 13.85
C ASN A 198 7.96 16.26 12.89
N ILE A 199 8.43 15.03 13.03
CA ILE A 199 8.10 13.91 12.14
C ILE A 199 6.62 13.55 12.21
N LYS A 200 5.99 13.61 13.39
CA LYS A 200 4.53 13.36 13.53
C LYS A 200 3.73 14.30 12.65
N GLN A 201 4.08 15.59 12.67
CA GLN A 201 3.45 16.57 11.81
C GLN A 201 3.73 16.31 10.33
N ALA A 202 4.93 15.84 9.97
CA ALA A 202 5.28 15.50 8.60
C ALA A 202 4.40 14.37 8.03
N TYR A 203 4.04 13.36 8.82
CA TYR A 203 3.09 12.33 8.42
C TYR A 203 1.69 12.91 8.14
N ILE A 204 1.21 13.81 9.01
CA ILE A 204 -0.09 14.46 8.84
C ILE A 204 -0.10 15.35 7.59
N ASP A 205 0.89 16.21 7.45
CA ASP A 205 0.99 17.17 6.34
C ASP A 205 1.09 16.45 4.99
N SER A 206 1.89 15.41 4.88
CA SER A 206 2.02 14.64 3.64
C SER A 206 0.76 13.87 3.30
N SER A 207 0.00 13.39 4.29
CA SER A 207 -1.28 12.72 4.08
C SER A 207 -2.38 13.68 3.61
N LEU A 208 -2.45 14.87 4.22
CA LEU A 208 -3.35 15.94 3.79
C LEU A 208 -3.01 16.42 2.37
N ARG A 209 -1.73 16.57 2.07
CA ARG A 209 -1.26 16.95 0.74
C ARG A 209 -1.68 15.92 -0.31
N TYR A 210 -1.48 14.64 -0.05
CA TYR A 210 -1.94 13.57 -0.94
C TYR A 210 -3.45 13.62 -1.16
N TYR A 211 -4.25 13.83 -0.11
CA TYR A 211 -5.70 14.00 -0.21
C TYR A 211 -6.08 15.12 -1.18
N HIS A 212 -5.46 16.28 -1.07
CA HIS A 212 -5.70 17.41 -1.97
C HIS A 212 -5.22 17.14 -3.39
N ASP A 213 -4.05 16.54 -3.56
CA ASP A 213 -3.46 16.25 -4.87
C ASP A 213 -4.33 15.30 -5.70
N VAL A 214 -4.85 14.24 -5.12
CA VAL A 214 -5.70 13.29 -5.86
C VAL A 214 -7.03 13.90 -6.28
N ILE A 215 -7.61 14.78 -5.46
CA ILE A 215 -8.81 15.54 -5.83
C ILE A 215 -8.49 16.50 -6.99
N GLN A 216 -7.40 17.22 -6.91
CA GLN A 216 -6.96 18.14 -7.94
C GLN A 216 -6.69 17.44 -9.27
N GLN A 217 -6.21 16.18 -9.23
CA GLN A 217 -5.95 15.38 -10.41
C GLN A 217 -7.17 14.62 -10.95
N GLY A 218 -8.34 14.75 -10.34
CA GLY A 218 -9.60 14.32 -10.93
C GLY A 218 -10.44 13.33 -10.14
N VAL A 219 -9.98 12.81 -9.00
CA VAL A 219 -10.76 11.89 -8.17
C VAL A 219 -11.96 12.63 -7.56
N ALA A 220 -13.16 12.03 -7.67
CA ALA A 220 -14.38 12.61 -7.12
C ALA A 220 -14.38 12.57 -5.58
N LEU A 221 -14.89 13.62 -4.94
CA LEU A 221 -14.90 13.75 -3.47
C LEU A 221 -15.63 12.61 -2.77
N GLU A 222 -16.70 12.10 -3.35
CA GLU A 222 -17.46 10.97 -2.81
C GLU A 222 -16.66 9.66 -2.76
N ASN A 223 -15.57 9.56 -3.50
CA ASN A 223 -14.72 8.36 -3.58
C ASN A 223 -13.46 8.43 -2.70
N ILE A 224 -13.30 9.51 -1.95
CA ILE A 224 -12.16 9.74 -1.06
C ILE A 224 -12.60 9.92 0.37
N ALA A 225 -11.87 9.30 1.29
CA ALA A 225 -12.00 9.56 2.72
C ALA A 225 -10.61 9.72 3.36
N ILE A 226 -10.51 10.64 4.31
CA ILE A 226 -9.31 10.80 5.16
C ILE A 226 -9.73 10.77 6.62
N ARG A 227 -8.95 10.05 7.43
CA ARG A 227 -9.11 10.00 8.88
C ARG A 227 -7.77 10.31 9.56
N ILE A 228 -7.80 11.27 10.46
CA ILE A 228 -6.67 11.66 11.31
C ILE A 228 -7.06 11.32 12.76
N GLN A 229 -6.26 10.50 13.45
CA GLN A 229 -6.62 10.00 14.79
C GLN A 229 -5.40 9.80 15.68
#